data_2170447a6a2ab36445316830b0f0a957
#
_entry.id   2170447a6a2ab36445316830b0f0a957
#
_cell.length_a   1.000
_cell.length_b   1.000
_cell.length_c   1.000
_cell.angle_alpha   90.00
_cell.angle_beta   90.00
_cell.angle_gamma   90.00
#
_symmetry.space_group_name_H-M   'P 1'
#
loop_
_entity.id
_entity.type
_entity.pdbx_description
1 polymer ?
#
loop_
_entity_poly.entity_id
_entity_poly.type
_entity_poly.pdbx_seq_one_letter_code
_entity_poly.pdbx_strand_id
1 'polypeptide(L)'
;MHWAKPILKGEKFVITKWFRTQGSLKDHFKPYLHTKIPAFTKTGFKKIKLPDVLYAKIHDFYETNRVHAVKESDAAIGTFIHSEGKNAPSKMVELSDALRSEIFKTVNPILEEWCGQELNNTAVYGIREYQDGAILDMHVDRYETHVISMIINVDQEINKDWPLYIYDHFYRLHKVVLSPGDVVFYESAKIAHGRPEPLDGKRYANIFAHTMPVNWEEKARYLSEQLRDGKLQQRMKFLF
;
A
#
# COMPACT_ATOMS: atom_id res chain seq x y z
N MET A 1 4.26 -0.83 -31.54
CA MET A 1 4.68 0.48 -32.07
C MET A 1 5.22 1.29 -30.91
N HIS A 2 6.49 1.71 -30.94
CA HIS A 2 7.11 2.48 -29.86
C HIS A 2 7.07 3.95 -30.19
N TRP A 3 6.49 4.77 -29.32
CA TRP A 3 6.43 6.21 -29.48
C TRP A 3 7.36 6.89 -28.50
N ALA A 4 8.29 7.70 -29.01
CA ALA A 4 9.08 8.59 -28.19
C ALA A 4 8.60 10.02 -28.44
N LYS A 5 8.27 10.78 -27.39
CA LYS A 5 7.94 12.21 -27.53
C LYS A 5 9.13 12.98 -28.09
N PRO A 6 8.90 13.98 -28.96
CA PRO A 6 9.96 14.84 -29.45
C PRO A 6 10.65 15.59 -28.31
N ILE A 7 11.95 15.80 -28.47
CA ILE A 7 12.71 16.64 -27.55
C ILE A 7 12.47 18.09 -27.94
N LEU A 8 12.03 18.89 -27.00
CA LEU A 8 11.84 20.32 -27.20
C LEU A 8 13.10 21.13 -26.92
N LYS A 9 14.02 20.63 -26.08
CA LYS A 9 15.30 21.25 -25.76
C LYS A 9 16.25 20.23 -25.12
N GLY A 10 17.50 20.18 -25.56
CA GLY A 10 18.52 19.28 -25.02
C GLY A 10 18.75 18.01 -25.84
N GLU A 11 19.59 17.10 -25.34
CA GLU A 11 19.94 15.83 -25.97
C GLU A 11 19.18 14.67 -25.31
N LYS A 12 18.77 13.68 -26.11
CA LYS A 12 18.10 12.47 -25.63
C LYS A 12 18.92 11.26 -25.97
N PHE A 13 19.38 10.53 -24.95
CA PHE A 13 20.02 9.24 -25.13
C PHE A 13 18.98 8.13 -24.92
N VAL A 14 18.85 7.25 -25.92
CA VAL A 14 17.97 6.08 -25.84
C VAL A 14 18.83 4.82 -25.94
N ILE A 15 18.83 4.00 -24.89
CA ILE A 15 19.46 2.68 -24.93
C ILE A 15 18.34 1.67 -25.20
N THR A 16 18.43 0.98 -26.34
CA THR A 16 17.52 -0.10 -26.69
C THR A 16 18.26 -1.43 -26.58
N LYS A 17 17.81 -2.31 -25.68
CA LYS A 17 18.31 -3.66 -25.54
C LYS A 17 17.32 -4.65 -26.12
N TRP A 18 17.75 -5.40 -27.12
CA TRP A 18 16.96 -6.46 -27.72
C TRP A 18 17.29 -7.79 -27.08
N PHE A 19 16.25 -8.49 -26.61
CA PHE A 19 16.39 -9.86 -26.13
C PHE A 19 15.87 -10.82 -27.19
N ARG A 20 16.68 -11.80 -27.58
CA ARG A 20 16.22 -12.93 -28.39
C ARG A 20 15.80 -14.04 -27.43
N THR A 21 14.54 -14.49 -27.54
CA THR A 21 14.03 -15.66 -26.81
C THR A 21 13.93 -16.84 -27.76
N GLN A 22 14.35 -18.01 -27.32
CA GLN A 22 14.04 -19.27 -28.00
C GLN A 22 12.67 -19.71 -27.50
N GLY A 23 11.62 -19.55 -28.30
CA GLY A 23 10.25 -19.91 -27.95
C GLY A 23 9.20 -18.92 -28.47
N SER A 24 7.94 -19.26 -28.32
CA SER A 24 6.83 -18.37 -28.67
C SER A 24 6.79 -17.16 -27.76
N LEU A 25 6.68 -15.95 -28.32
CA LEU A 25 6.47 -14.71 -27.57
C LEU A 25 5.26 -14.79 -26.62
N LYS A 26 4.27 -15.64 -26.93
CA LYS A 26 3.08 -15.84 -26.09
C LYS A 26 3.42 -16.46 -24.73
N ASP A 27 4.49 -17.23 -24.63
CA ASP A 27 4.88 -17.93 -23.40
C ASP A 27 5.70 -17.03 -22.45
N HIS A 28 6.22 -15.90 -22.94
CA HIS A 28 7.09 -15.00 -22.19
C HIS A 28 6.42 -13.75 -21.64
N PHE A 29 5.21 -13.42 -22.11
CA PHE A 29 4.47 -12.23 -21.69
C PHE A 29 3.16 -12.56 -20.97
N LYS A 30 3.28 -13.23 -19.82
CA LYS A 30 2.13 -13.41 -18.94
C LYS A 30 1.81 -12.07 -18.27
N PRO A 31 0.56 -11.61 -18.28
CA PRO A 31 0.20 -10.39 -17.59
C PRO A 31 0.35 -10.55 -16.08
N TYR A 32 0.76 -9.49 -15.40
CA TYR A 32 0.81 -9.47 -13.96
C TYR A 32 -0.60 -9.42 -13.37
N LEU A 33 -0.81 -10.10 -12.24
CA LEU A 33 -2.10 -10.21 -11.58
C LEU A 33 -2.74 -8.85 -11.32
N HIS A 34 -2.01 -7.89 -10.77
CA HIS A 34 -2.54 -6.57 -10.45
C HIS A 34 -3.11 -5.83 -11.67
N THR A 35 -2.64 -6.15 -12.90
CA THR A 35 -3.19 -5.57 -14.14
C THR A 35 -4.59 -6.10 -14.47
N LYS A 36 -5.00 -7.23 -13.86
CA LYS A 36 -6.32 -7.86 -14.03
C LYS A 36 -7.32 -7.44 -12.96
N ILE A 37 -6.88 -6.72 -11.96
CA ILE A 37 -7.75 -6.07 -10.98
C ILE A 37 -8.37 -4.83 -11.65
N PRO A 38 -9.70 -4.63 -11.58
CA PRO A 38 -10.33 -3.45 -12.14
C PRO A 38 -9.83 -2.18 -11.45
N ALA A 39 -9.88 -1.05 -12.12
CA ALA A 39 -9.75 0.25 -11.50
C ALA A 39 -11.13 0.69 -11.02
N PHE A 40 -11.22 1.15 -9.78
CA PHE A 40 -12.46 1.64 -9.18
C PHE A 40 -12.55 3.16 -9.23
N THR A 41 -11.41 3.84 -9.29
CA THR A 41 -11.32 5.30 -9.28
C THR A 41 -10.47 5.82 -10.45
N LYS A 42 -10.44 7.13 -10.62
CA LYS A 42 -9.68 7.73 -11.72
C LYS A 42 -8.15 7.61 -11.55
N THR A 43 -7.67 7.69 -10.32
CA THR A 43 -6.22 7.79 -10.01
C THR A 43 -5.67 6.61 -9.22
N GLY A 44 -6.53 5.89 -8.51
CA GLY A 44 -6.16 4.78 -7.64
C GLY A 44 -5.89 5.17 -6.19
N PHE A 45 -5.70 6.44 -5.87
CA PHE A 45 -5.52 6.90 -4.50
C PHE A 45 -6.06 8.32 -4.27
N LYS A 46 -6.31 8.65 -2.99
CA LYS A 46 -6.75 9.98 -2.54
C LYS A 46 -6.26 10.23 -1.12
N LYS A 47 -5.70 11.40 -0.86
CA LYS A 47 -5.38 11.85 0.50
C LYS A 47 -6.52 12.72 1.03
N ILE A 48 -6.93 12.47 2.28
CA ILE A 48 -7.94 13.24 3.01
C ILE A 48 -7.50 13.48 4.46
N LYS A 49 -8.27 14.24 5.22
CA LYS A 49 -8.16 14.30 6.68
C LYS A 49 -9.14 13.35 7.33
N LEU A 50 -8.69 12.67 8.39
CA LEU A 50 -9.57 11.90 9.26
C LEU A 50 -10.51 12.87 10.01
N PRO A 51 -11.78 12.51 10.30
CA PRO A 51 -12.59 13.29 11.19
C PRO A 51 -11.93 13.52 12.55
N ASP A 52 -11.87 14.76 13.02
CA ASP A 52 -11.09 15.17 14.19
C ASP A 52 -11.41 14.35 15.44
N VAL A 53 -12.70 14.04 15.66
CA VAL A 53 -13.14 13.24 16.81
C VAL A 53 -12.57 11.84 16.78
N LEU A 54 -12.52 11.19 15.61
CA LEU A 54 -11.94 9.86 15.49
C LEU A 54 -10.41 9.92 15.61
N TYR A 55 -9.78 10.93 15.02
CA TYR A 55 -8.35 11.13 15.15
C TYR A 55 -7.93 11.30 16.61
N ALA A 56 -8.61 12.16 17.37
CA ALA A 56 -8.32 12.37 18.79
C ALA A 56 -8.38 11.04 19.59
N LYS A 57 -9.43 10.24 19.38
CA LYS A 57 -9.56 8.93 20.05
C LYS A 57 -8.43 7.96 19.70
N ILE A 58 -8.04 7.90 18.42
CA ILE A 58 -6.94 7.04 17.95
C ILE A 58 -5.62 7.50 18.57
N HIS A 59 -5.36 8.80 18.56
CA HIS A 59 -4.14 9.37 19.10
C HIS A 59 -4.03 9.18 20.61
N ASP A 60 -5.09 9.47 21.37
CA ASP A 60 -5.12 9.26 22.82
C ASP A 60 -4.93 7.78 23.18
N PHE A 61 -5.55 6.88 22.41
CA PHE A 61 -5.34 5.44 22.56
C PHE A 61 -3.87 5.07 22.30
N TYR A 62 -3.27 5.60 21.24
CA TYR A 62 -1.87 5.35 20.91
C TYR A 62 -0.93 5.85 22.02
N GLU A 63 -1.07 7.10 22.46
CA GLU A 63 -0.22 7.66 23.52
C GLU A 63 -0.31 6.88 24.82
N THR A 64 -1.49 6.37 25.16
CA THR A 64 -1.70 5.55 26.37
C THR A 64 -1.05 4.16 26.23
N ASN A 65 -1.10 3.55 25.05
CA ASN A 65 -0.77 2.14 24.87
C ASN A 65 0.60 1.89 24.19
N ARG A 66 1.26 2.90 23.61
CA ARG A 66 2.53 2.71 22.89
C ARG A 66 3.67 2.16 23.74
N VAL A 67 3.61 2.34 25.06
CA VAL A 67 4.59 1.74 25.98
C VAL A 67 4.51 0.21 25.99
N HIS A 68 3.39 -0.36 25.56
CA HIS A 68 3.16 -1.80 25.43
C HIS A 68 3.37 -2.32 24.02
N ALA A 69 3.90 -1.48 23.09
CA ALA A 69 4.16 -1.89 21.71
C ALA A 69 5.11 -3.08 21.66
N VAL A 70 4.71 -4.14 20.96
CA VAL A 70 5.46 -5.38 20.81
C VAL A 70 6.19 -5.39 19.47
N LYS A 71 7.48 -5.81 19.50
CA LYS A 71 8.24 -6.05 18.28
C LYS A 71 7.49 -7.02 17.37
N GLU A 72 7.29 -6.65 16.12
CA GLU A 72 6.70 -7.56 15.13
C GLU A 72 7.70 -8.66 14.76
N SER A 73 7.20 -9.88 14.60
CA SER A 73 8.00 -11.00 14.13
C SER A 73 8.21 -10.91 12.60
N ASP A 74 9.26 -11.55 12.10
CA ASP A 74 9.54 -11.63 10.67
C ASP A 74 8.37 -12.24 9.87
N ALA A 75 7.63 -13.16 10.49
CA ALA A 75 6.43 -13.73 9.88
C ALA A 75 5.27 -12.72 9.80
N ALA A 76 5.16 -11.79 10.75
CA ALA A 76 4.12 -10.76 10.75
C ALA A 76 4.40 -9.63 9.75
N ILE A 77 5.66 -9.22 9.61
CA ILE A 77 6.07 -8.13 8.68
C ILE A 77 6.26 -8.62 7.24
N GLY A 78 6.36 -9.92 7.03
CA GLY A 78 6.61 -10.51 5.72
C GLY A 78 7.98 -10.13 5.16
N THR A 79 8.11 -10.19 3.82
CA THR A 79 9.36 -9.88 3.12
C THR A 79 9.45 -8.41 2.66
N PHE A 80 8.48 -7.57 3.01
CA PHE A 80 8.40 -6.20 2.51
C PHE A 80 8.94 -5.16 3.48
N ILE A 81 8.95 -5.45 4.78
CA ILE A 81 9.42 -4.54 5.81
C ILE A 81 10.76 -5.04 6.32
N HIS A 82 11.78 -4.20 6.22
CA HIS A 82 13.12 -4.49 6.72
C HIS A 82 13.77 -3.22 7.27
N SER A 83 14.97 -3.31 7.78
CA SER A 83 15.72 -2.16 8.28
C SER A 83 17.16 -2.25 7.84
N GLU A 84 17.74 -1.13 7.45
CA GLU A 84 19.19 -1.01 7.25
C GLU A 84 19.96 -0.98 8.58
N GLY A 85 19.27 -0.76 9.69
CA GLY A 85 19.83 -0.69 11.03
C GLY A 85 19.83 -2.01 11.80
N LYS A 86 20.32 -1.96 13.05
CA LYS A 86 20.32 -3.10 13.99
C LYS A 86 18.97 -3.31 14.69
N ASN A 87 18.05 -2.36 14.57
CA ASN A 87 16.77 -2.39 15.26
C ASN A 87 15.74 -3.18 14.45
N ALA A 88 14.73 -3.71 15.15
CA ALA A 88 13.55 -4.22 14.46
C ALA A 88 12.91 -3.10 13.65
N PRO A 89 12.47 -3.38 12.40
CA PRO A 89 11.90 -2.34 11.55
C PRO A 89 10.59 -1.77 12.09
N SER A 90 9.86 -2.54 12.89
CA SER A 90 8.56 -2.10 13.42
C SER A 90 8.16 -2.76 14.73
N LYS A 91 7.24 -2.09 15.44
CA LYS A 91 6.49 -2.58 16.60
C LYS A 91 5.00 -2.43 16.32
N MET A 92 4.19 -3.19 17.03
CA MET A 92 2.74 -3.15 16.93
C MET A 92 2.11 -2.79 18.27
N VAL A 93 1.23 -1.81 18.27
CA VAL A 93 0.30 -1.52 19.34
C VAL A 93 -1.04 -2.14 18.96
N GLU A 94 -1.50 -3.11 19.75
CA GLU A 94 -2.77 -3.80 19.53
C GLU A 94 -3.95 -2.85 19.70
N LEU A 95 -4.87 -2.81 18.75
CA LEU A 95 -6.11 -2.03 18.85
C LEU A 95 -7.19 -2.82 19.58
N SER A 96 -8.01 -2.12 20.37
CA SER A 96 -9.26 -2.71 20.89
C SER A 96 -10.26 -2.97 19.77
N ASP A 97 -11.11 -3.98 19.93
CA ASP A 97 -12.18 -4.29 18.96
C ASP A 97 -13.17 -3.13 18.80
N ALA A 98 -13.42 -2.40 19.88
CA ALA A 98 -14.26 -1.21 19.85
C ALA A 98 -13.68 -0.14 18.93
N LEU A 99 -12.38 0.13 19.01
CA LEU A 99 -11.73 1.13 18.17
C LEU A 99 -11.58 0.67 16.72
N ARG A 100 -11.33 -0.64 16.48
CA ARG A 100 -11.39 -1.22 15.12
C ARG A 100 -12.75 -1.02 14.47
N SER A 101 -13.82 -1.32 15.21
CA SER A 101 -15.19 -1.14 14.74
C SER A 101 -15.52 0.33 14.47
N GLU A 102 -15.07 1.24 15.34
CA GLU A 102 -15.30 2.67 15.17
C GLU A 102 -14.58 3.25 13.96
N ILE A 103 -13.34 2.80 13.69
CA ILE A 103 -12.58 3.18 12.49
C ILE A 103 -13.39 2.84 11.23
N PHE A 104 -13.80 1.59 11.09
CA PHE A 104 -14.58 1.18 9.92
C PHE A 104 -15.92 1.90 9.84
N LYS A 105 -16.68 1.97 10.93
CA LYS A 105 -17.98 2.64 10.95
C LYS A 105 -17.89 4.10 10.50
N THR A 106 -16.82 4.80 10.87
CA THR A 106 -16.65 6.22 10.56
C THR A 106 -16.08 6.43 9.15
N VAL A 107 -15.12 5.60 8.72
CA VAL A 107 -14.37 5.88 7.49
C VAL A 107 -14.94 5.15 6.27
N ASN A 108 -15.56 3.97 6.44
CA ASN A 108 -16.11 3.23 5.29
C ASN A 108 -17.08 4.03 4.44
N PRO A 109 -18.05 4.79 4.99
CA PRO A 109 -18.96 5.57 4.13
C PRO A 109 -18.22 6.54 3.20
N ILE A 110 -17.10 7.12 3.67
CA ILE A 110 -16.28 8.04 2.89
C ILE A 110 -15.44 7.27 1.86
N LEU A 111 -14.97 6.08 2.23
CA LEU A 111 -14.19 5.18 1.36
C LEU A 111 -15.07 4.62 0.24
N GLU A 112 -16.30 4.20 0.55
CA GLU A 112 -17.30 3.71 -0.40
C GLU A 112 -17.73 4.79 -1.39
N GLU A 113 -17.99 6.02 -0.91
CA GLU A 113 -18.26 7.17 -1.78
C GLU A 113 -17.08 7.43 -2.75
N TRP A 114 -15.84 7.34 -2.25
CA TRP A 114 -14.66 7.57 -3.08
C TRP A 114 -14.47 6.51 -4.16
N CYS A 115 -14.65 5.23 -3.84
CA CYS A 115 -14.41 4.12 -4.78
C CYS A 115 -15.67 3.67 -5.55
N GLY A 116 -16.85 4.14 -5.15
CA GLY A 116 -18.13 3.77 -5.78
C GLY A 116 -18.48 2.30 -5.59
N GLN A 117 -17.99 1.66 -4.51
CA GLN A 117 -18.25 0.25 -4.20
C GLN A 117 -18.77 0.12 -2.77
N GLU A 118 -19.70 -0.80 -2.55
CA GLU A 118 -20.04 -1.30 -1.22
C GLU A 118 -18.94 -2.25 -0.75
N LEU A 119 -18.47 -2.11 0.50
CA LEU A 119 -17.25 -2.74 0.98
C LEU A 119 -17.49 -3.66 2.18
N ASN A 120 -16.86 -4.83 2.14
CA ASN A 120 -16.68 -5.73 3.28
C ASN A 120 -15.37 -5.41 4.00
N ASN A 121 -15.42 -5.28 5.33
CA ASN A 121 -14.23 -5.14 6.18
C ASN A 121 -13.46 -6.45 6.22
N THR A 122 -12.16 -6.40 6.08
CA THR A 122 -11.32 -7.60 6.09
C THR A 122 -10.27 -7.60 7.19
N ALA A 123 -9.53 -6.51 7.40
CA ALA A 123 -8.51 -6.47 8.43
C ALA A 123 -8.18 -5.04 8.91
N VAL A 124 -7.95 -4.91 10.22
CA VAL A 124 -7.19 -3.81 10.85
C VAL A 124 -6.21 -4.45 11.83
N TYR A 125 -4.92 -4.37 11.53
CA TYR A 125 -3.91 -5.14 12.27
C TYR A 125 -3.52 -4.51 13.61
N GLY A 126 -3.64 -3.20 13.75
CA GLY A 126 -3.17 -2.45 14.89
C GLY A 126 -2.51 -1.14 14.45
N ILE A 127 -1.82 -0.48 15.38
CA ILE A 127 -0.99 0.69 15.06
C ILE A 127 0.44 0.20 14.90
N ARG A 128 0.93 0.17 13.66
CA ARG A 128 2.32 -0.17 13.37
C ARG A 128 3.18 1.06 13.54
N GLU A 129 4.14 0.96 14.42
CA GLU A 129 5.16 1.98 14.66
C GLU A 129 6.46 1.56 13.98
N TYR A 130 6.76 2.16 12.85
CA TYR A 130 8.05 2.01 12.17
C TYR A 130 9.14 2.68 12.99
N GLN A 131 10.31 2.05 13.04
CA GLN A 131 11.47 2.50 13.78
C GLN A 131 12.51 3.11 12.83
N ASP A 132 13.48 3.82 13.39
CA ASP A 132 14.60 4.39 12.62
C ASP A 132 15.25 3.36 11.68
N GLY A 133 15.52 3.77 10.45
CA GLY A 133 16.06 2.92 9.39
C GLY A 133 15.06 1.96 8.75
N ALA A 134 13.78 1.97 9.14
CA ALA A 134 12.76 1.11 8.55
C ALA A 134 12.52 1.43 7.07
N ILE A 135 12.37 0.40 6.26
CA ILE A 135 12.04 0.45 4.83
C ILE A 135 10.79 -0.40 4.60
N LEU A 136 9.89 0.09 3.77
CA LEU A 136 8.76 -0.65 3.22
C LEU A 136 8.94 -0.75 1.71
N ASP A 137 9.30 -1.92 1.23
CA ASP A 137 9.48 -2.18 -0.21
C ASP A 137 8.22 -1.87 -1.00
N MET A 138 8.41 -1.46 -2.25
CA MET A 138 7.30 -1.28 -3.17
C MET A 138 6.61 -2.61 -3.46
N HIS A 139 5.30 -2.65 -3.22
CA HIS A 139 4.49 -3.86 -3.37
C HIS A 139 3.04 -3.51 -3.76
N VAL A 140 2.28 -4.52 -4.06
CA VAL A 140 0.82 -4.49 -4.08
C VAL A 140 0.31 -5.45 -3.00
N ASP A 141 -0.84 -5.15 -2.42
CA ASP A 141 -1.44 -5.96 -1.37
C ASP A 141 -2.06 -7.24 -1.90
N ARG A 142 -2.56 -8.07 -0.98
CA ARG A 142 -3.26 -9.33 -1.29
C ARG A 142 -4.56 -9.04 -2.03
N TYR A 143 -4.67 -9.57 -3.23
CA TYR A 143 -5.89 -9.39 -4.03
C TYR A 143 -7.11 -10.12 -3.47
N GLU A 144 -6.91 -11.09 -2.57
CA GLU A 144 -8.00 -11.85 -1.97
C GLU A 144 -8.81 -11.02 -0.97
N THR A 145 -8.15 -10.13 -0.23
CA THR A 145 -8.73 -9.48 0.95
C THR A 145 -8.40 -7.99 1.09
N HIS A 146 -7.38 -7.48 0.40
CA HIS A 146 -6.86 -6.13 0.57
C HIS A 146 -6.99 -5.37 -0.75
N VAL A 147 -8.22 -5.10 -1.18
CA VAL A 147 -8.50 -4.55 -2.53
C VAL A 147 -8.56 -3.03 -2.50
N ILE A 148 -9.32 -2.49 -1.56
CA ILE A 148 -9.45 -1.08 -1.26
C ILE A 148 -9.01 -0.89 0.19
N SER A 149 -8.04 -0.02 0.40
CA SER A 149 -7.42 0.10 1.71
C SER A 149 -7.25 1.55 2.13
N MET A 150 -6.95 1.75 3.40
CA MET A 150 -6.60 3.05 3.94
C MET A 150 -5.36 2.97 4.83
N ILE A 151 -4.54 4.02 4.77
CA ILE A 151 -3.43 4.27 5.68
C ILE A 151 -3.79 5.50 6.48
N ILE A 152 -3.87 5.39 7.80
CA ILE A 152 -4.08 6.50 8.72
C ILE A 152 -2.76 6.81 9.40
N ASN A 153 -2.23 8.02 9.24
CA ASN A 153 -1.07 8.45 10.03
C ASN A 153 -1.52 8.88 11.41
N VAL A 154 -1.01 8.21 12.44
CA VAL A 154 -1.41 8.41 13.85
C VAL A 154 -0.50 9.40 14.54
N ASP A 155 0.82 9.18 14.43
CA ASP A 155 1.86 9.99 15.07
C ASP A 155 3.18 9.81 14.35
N GLN A 156 4.10 10.79 14.51
CA GLN A 156 5.45 10.70 13.95
C GLN A 156 6.44 11.59 14.70
N GLU A 157 7.66 11.10 14.87
CA GLU A 157 8.81 11.85 15.34
C GLU A 157 9.97 11.61 14.38
N ILE A 158 10.06 12.47 13.35
CA ILE A 158 10.93 12.31 12.19
C ILE A 158 11.85 13.52 12.04
N ASN A 159 13.06 13.30 11.52
CA ASN A 159 14.00 14.36 11.15
C ASN A 159 13.77 14.85 9.71
N LYS A 160 13.26 13.96 8.87
CA LYS A 160 12.99 14.20 7.45
C LYS A 160 11.66 13.54 7.06
N ASP A 161 10.91 14.18 6.16
CA ASP A 161 9.70 13.60 5.57
C ASP A 161 9.95 12.19 5.07
N TRP A 162 9.05 11.25 5.42
CA TRP A 162 9.07 9.87 4.97
C TRP A 162 7.83 9.57 4.11
N PRO A 163 7.84 10.01 2.83
CA PRO A 163 6.66 9.95 1.99
C PRO A 163 6.24 8.52 1.62
N LEU A 164 4.96 8.32 1.43
CA LEU A 164 4.45 7.15 0.72
C LEU A 164 4.71 7.34 -0.77
N TYR A 165 5.48 6.44 -1.37
CA TYR A 165 5.62 6.31 -2.81
C TYR A 165 4.44 5.49 -3.32
N ILE A 166 3.69 6.02 -4.27
CA ILE A 166 2.49 5.36 -4.80
C ILE A 166 2.34 5.65 -6.28
N TYR A 167 2.09 4.60 -7.07
CA TYR A 167 1.79 4.76 -8.48
C TYR A 167 0.30 5.06 -8.69
N ASP A 168 -0.01 5.88 -9.68
CA ASP A 168 -1.39 6.01 -10.16
C ASP A 168 -1.70 4.99 -11.28
N HIS A 169 -2.95 4.96 -11.74
CA HIS A 169 -3.38 4.07 -12.83
C HIS A 169 -2.68 4.34 -14.17
N PHE A 170 -1.99 5.46 -14.30
CA PHE A 170 -1.19 5.84 -15.48
C PHE A 170 0.29 5.55 -15.30
N TYR A 171 0.66 4.78 -14.26
CA TYR A 171 2.04 4.45 -13.89
C TYR A 171 2.92 5.68 -13.62
N ARG A 172 2.35 6.77 -13.13
CA ARG A 172 3.09 7.93 -12.65
C ARG A 172 3.33 7.75 -11.16
N LEU A 173 4.58 7.93 -10.74
CA LEU A 173 4.98 7.86 -9.35
C LEU A 173 4.67 9.17 -8.62
N HIS A 174 4.03 9.08 -7.47
CA HIS A 174 3.75 10.17 -6.56
C HIS A 174 4.43 9.94 -5.22
N LYS A 175 4.89 11.03 -4.58
CA LYS A 175 5.39 11.04 -3.21
C LYS A 175 4.38 11.75 -2.33
N VAL A 176 3.68 11.02 -1.49
CA VAL A 176 2.61 11.54 -0.64
C VAL A 176 3.13 11.68 0.78
N VAL A 177 3.39 12.90 1.21
CA VAL A 177 3.74 13.21 2.60
C VAL A 177 2.48 13.20 3.45
N LEU A 178 2.54 12.54 4.60
CA LEU A 178 1.46 12.47 5.58
C LEU A 178 1.87 13.18 6.86
N SER A 179 0.92 13.86 7.46
CA SER A 179 0.99 14.39 8.82
C SER A 179 -0.02 13.65 9.71
N PRO A 180 0.15 13.66 11.04
CA PRO A 180 -0.83 13.08 11.95
C PRO A 180 -2.27 13.54 11.64
N GLY A 181 -3.18 12.57 11.57
CA GLY A 181 -4.56 12.76 11.13
C GLY A 181 -4.78 12.74 9.61
N ASP A 182 -3.74 12.62 8.79
CA ASP A 182 -3.92 12.36 7.35
C ASP A 182 -4.27 10.89 7.08
N VAL A 183 -5.10 10.69 6.08
CA VAL A 183 -5.48 9.36 5.58
C VAL A 183 -5.22 9.29 4.08
N VAL A 184 -4.64 8.18 3.61
CA VAL A 184 -4.61 7.83 2.19
C VAL A 184 -5.54 6.66 1.94
N PHE A 185 -6.54 6.86 1.08
CA PHE A 185 -7.31 5.80 0.45
C PHE A 185 -6.58 5.32 -0.79
N TYR A 186 -6.53 4.02 -1.04
CA TYR A 186 -5.84 3.50 -2.20
C TYR A 186 -6.36 2.12 -2.63
N GLU A 187 -6.28 1.86 -3.93
CA GLU A 187 -6.60 0.58 -4.55
C GLU A 187 -5.42 -0.38 -4.39
N SER A 188 -5.22 -0.86 -3.18
CA SER A 188 -3.99 -1.46 -2.69
C SER A 188 -3.57 -2.76 -3.38
N ALA A 189 -4.53 -3.56 -3.87
CA ALA A 189 -4.21 -4.76 -4.65
C ALA A 189 -3.79 -4.43 -6.10
N LYS A 190 -4.09 -3.21 -6.58
CA LYS A 190 -3.85 -2.82 -7.97
C LYS A 190 -2.64 -1.94 -8.17
N ILE A 191 -2.44 -0.92 -7.33
CA ILE A 191 -1.38 0.06 -7.50
C ILE A 191 -0.22 -0.21 -6.54
N ALA A 192 1.00 -0.15 -7.08
CA ALA A 192 2.19 -0.33 -6.27
C ALA A 192 2.41 0.86 -5.34
N HIS A 193 2.75 0.54 -4.09
CA HIS A 193 3.00 1.51 -3.04
C HIS A 193 4.05 1.02 -2.06
N GLY A 194 4.69 1.93 -1.34
CA GLY A 194 5.75 1.62 -0.36
C GLY A 194 6.48 2.85 0.13
N ARG A 195 7.51 2.64 0.92
CA ARG A 195 8.46 3.65 1.40
C ARG A 195 9.88 3.10 1.24
N PRO A 196 10.46 3.20 0.03
CA PRO A 196 11.72 2.55 -0.32
C PRO A 196 12.96 3.27 0.25
N GLU A 197 12.80 4.49 0.76
CA GLU A 197 13.86 5.19 1.49
C GLU A 197 13.78 4.84 2.98
N PRO A 198 14.92 4.68 3.69
CA PRO A 198 14.91 4.41 5.13
C PRO A 198 14.30 5.56 5.91
N LEU A 199 13.55 5.23 6.96
CA LEU A 199 13.03 6.22 7.91
C LEU A 199 14.18 6.90 8.64
N ASP A 200 14.23 8.21 8.56
CA ASP A 200 15.12 9.07 9.34
C ASP A 200 14.30 9.73 10.46
N GLY A 201 14.35 9.15 11.65
CA GLY A 201 13.56 9.59 12.80
C GLY A 201 13.35 8.49 13.82
N LYS A 202 12.77 8.83 14.95
CA LYS A 202 12.56 7.86 16.03
C LYS A 202 11.41 6.90 15.75
N ARG A 203 10.31 7.40 15.15
CA ARG A 203 9.10 6.62 14.90
C ARG A 203 8.19 7.23 13.85
N TYR A 204 7.40 6.36 13.23
CA TYR A 204 6.34 6.73 12.31
C TYR A 204 5.18 5.75 12.45
N ALA A 205 4.07 6.17 13.06
CA ALA A 205 2.98 5.31 13.46
C ALA A 205 1.78 5.40 12.49
N ASN A 206 1.35 4.25 11.95
CA ASN A 206 0.22 4.15 11.04
C ASN A 206 -0.74 3.02 11.43
N ILE A 207 -2.03 3.22 11.12
CA ILE A 207 -3.00 2.14 11.01
C ILE A 207 -3.16 1.79 9.53
N PHE A 208 -3.20 0.50 9.25
CA PHE A 208 -3.56 -0.07 7.95
C PHE A 208 -4.88 -0.80 8.10
N ALA A 209 -5.91 -0.32 7.39
CA ALA A 209 -7.20 -0.98 7.36
C ALA A 209 -7.55 -1.36 5.92
N HIS A 210 -8.06 -2.57 5.77
CA HIS A 210 -8.26 -3.22 4.48
C HIS A 210 -9.72 -3.62 4.31
N THR A 211 -10.19 -3.47 3.09
CA THR A 211 -11.54 -3.86 2.67
C THR A 211 -11.49 -4.53 1.29
N MET A 212 -12.59 -5.13 0.91
CA MET A 212 -12.82 -5.63 -0.44
C MET A 212 -14.25 -5.33 -0.88
N PRO A 213 -14.54 -5.14 -2.17
CA PRO A 213 -15.90 -5.00 -2.66
C PRO A 213 -16.78 -6.19 -2.25
N VAL A 214 -18.06 -5.92 -1.98
CA VAL A 214 -19.07 -6.98 -1.81
C VAL A 214 -19.05 -7.87 -3.06
N ASN A 215 -19.15 -9.20 -2.89
CA ASN A 215 -19.05 -10.22 -3.94
C ASN A 215 -17.68 -10.33 -4.63
N TRP A 216 -16.60 -9.86 -3.98
CA TRP A 216 -15.24 -9.96 -4.51
C TRP A 216 -14.70 -11.39 -4.57
N GLU A 217 -15.20 -12.31 -3.77
CA GLU A 217 -14.70 -13.69 -3.63
C GLU A 217 -14.71 -14.46 -4.97
N GLU A 218 -15.72 -14.24 -5.81
CA GLU A 218 -15.78 -14.86 -7.14
C GLU A 218 -14.63 -14.38 -8.03
N LYS A 219 -14.36 -13.06 -8.01
CA LYS A 219 -13.24 -12.47 -8.75
C LYS A 219 -11.90 -12.96 -8.22
N ALA A 220 -11.73 -13.02 -6.91
CA ALA A 220 -10.52 -13.54 -6.27
C ALA A 220 -10.27 -15.02 -6.65
N ARG A 221 -11.31 -15.85 -6.64
CA ARG A 221 -11.24 -17.26 -7.07
C ARG A 221 -10.80 -17.37 -8.53
N TYR A 222 -11.42 -16.62 -9.42
CA TYR A 222 -11.01 -16.57 -10.83
C TYR A 222 -9.53 -16.19 -11.00
N LEU A 223 -9.06 -15.16 -10.30
CA LEU A 223 -7.65 -14.74 -10.35
C LEU A 223 -6.71 -15.83 -9.82
N SER A 224 -7.09 -16.52 -8.74
CA SER A 224 -6.35 -17.66 -8.19
C SER A 224 -6.21 -18.81 -9.20
N GLU A 225 -7.28 -19.12 -9.94
CA GLU A 225 -7.25 -20.13 -11.00
C GLU A 225 -6.32 -19.73 -12.13
N GLN A 226 -6.36 -18.47 -12.57
CA GLN A 226 -5.46 -17.96 -13.60
C GLN A 226 -3.98 -18.00 -13.18
N LEU A 227 -3.69 -17.75 -11.90
CA LEU A 227 -2.33 -17.92 -11.34
C LEU A 227 -1.90 -19.39 -11.35
N ARG A 228 -2.74 -20.29 -10.80
CA ARG A 228 -2.49 -21.74 -10.75
C ARG A 228 -2.26 -22.33 -12.14
N ASP A 229 -3.05 -21.93 -13.12
CA ASP A 229 -2.92 -22.34 -14.51
C ASP A 229 -1.71 -21.70 -15.23
N GLY A 230 -0.95 -20.89 -14.54
CA GLY A 230 0.23 -20.20 -15.10
C GLY A 230 -0.11 -19.17 -16.17
N LYS A 231 -1.34 -18.67 -16.22
CA LYS A 231 -1.79 -17.64 -17.17
C LYS A 231 -1.47 -16.22 -16.68
N LEU A 232 -1.23 -16.05 -15.38
CA LEU A 232 -0.84 -14.79 -14.75
C LEU A 232 0.49 -14.94 -14.01
N GLN A 233 1.18 -13.82 -13.77
CA GLN A 233 2.33 -13.70 -12.87
C GLN A 233 1.92 -12.95 -11.60
N GLN A 234 2.33 -13.44 -10.43
CA GLN A 234 1.87 -12.92 -9.15
C GLN A 234 2.46 -11.55 -8.82
N ARG A 235 3.75 -11.33 -9.05
CA ARG A 235 4.45 -10.12 -8.63
C ARG A 235 5.35 -9.56 -9.72
N MET A 236 5.28 -8.24 -9.88
CA MET A 236 6.33 -7.46 -10.52
C MET A 236 7.39 -7.10 -9.47
N LYS A 237 8.66 -7.33 -9.76
CA LYS A 237 9.73 -6.73 -8.96
C LYS A 237 9.82 -5.26 -9.39
N PHE A 238 9.44 -4.37 -8.51
CA PHE A 238 9.69 -2.94 -8.69
C PHE A 238 11.16 -2.70 -8.34
N LEU A 239 11.99 -2.46 -9.36
CA LEU A 239 13.38 -2.07 -9.18
C LEU A 239 13.43 -0.54 -9.15
N PHE A 240 13.98 0.02 -8.08
CA PHE A 240 14.31 1.43 -7.93
C PHE A 240 15.81 1.63 -7.97
#